data_6e14aaa7974177fd8071c20797e68760
#
_entry.id   6e14aaa7974177fd8071c20797e68760
#
_cell.length_a   1.000
_cell.length_b   1.000
_cell.length_c   1.000
_cell.angle_alpha   90.00
_cell.angle_beta   90.00
_cell.angle_gamma   90.00
#
_symmetry.space_group_name_H-M   'P 1'
#
loop_
_entity.id
_entity.type
_entity.pdbx_description
1 polymer ?
#
loop_
_entity_poly.entity_id
_entity_poly.type
_entity_poly.pdbx_seq_one_letter_code
_entity_poly.pdbx_strand_id
1 'polypeptide(L)'
;MRNKFIICAIFASLILLPVKGRSCSNVIVTKGASADGSVLVSYSADSHQIYGELYHTPAGTFAKGSKLAVYCWDNGKFMGNIPQVPVTYSTMGNMNEHQLIFTETTFGGREELVDTTGIMDYGALIFITLQRAKSAREAIAVVADLVERYGYASEGESFSIADPNDVWIMEIVGKGVKLNKKGENVNRGANWVAVRIPDGCISAHANQSRITTFNMNDPENCLYSKGIVEFARQAGYFSGKDEEFSFADAFAPADFGTVRGCDARVWSAFNILGEGKFDGVDAMEWMDYINGENLTHRLPLYIKPARKLTVKDIADVMRDHYEDTPLDMRKDAGAGGFELPYRWRPMHFEYDGKSYF
;
A
#
# COMPACT_ATOMS: atom_id res chain seq x y z
N MET A 1 39.93 22.61 -48.97
CA MET A 1 38.77 21.72 -48.69
C MET A 1 38.76 21.47 -47.19
N ARG A 2 37.84 22.10 -46.47
CA ARG A 2 37.72 22.00 -44.99
C ARG A 2 36.61 21.01 -44.67
N ASN A 3 37.00 19.83 -44.18
CA ASN A 3 36.06 18.85 -43.66
C ASN A 3 35.47 19.40 -42.35
N LYS A 4 34.18 19.68 -42.37
CA LYS A 4 33.39 19.95 -41.17
C LYS A 4 32.96 18.63 -40.58
N PHE A 5 33.58 18.19 -39.50
CA PHE A 5 33.06 17.15 -38.65
C PHE A 5 31.87 17.72 -37.88
N ILE A 6 30.67 17.31 -38.25
CA ILE A 6 29.47 17.49 -37.45
C ILE A 6 29.48 16.43 -36.38
N ILE A 7 29.88 16.81 -35.17
CA ILE A 7 29.67 16.01 -33.97
C ILE A 7 28.19 16.14 -33.61
N CYS A 8 27.37 15.16 -33.99
CA CYS A 8 26.07 14.99 -33.41
C CYS A 8 26.24 14.53 -31.95
N ALA A 9 26.24 15.49 -31.03
CA ALA A 9 26.05 15.22 -29.62
C ALA A 9 24.59 14.78 -29.44
N ILE A 10 24.37 13.48 -29.44
CA ILE A 10 23.13 12.91 -28.94
C ILE A 10 23.16 13.14 -27.43
N PHE A 11 22.57 14.26 -27.00
CA PHE A 11 22.12 14.37 -25.61
C PHE A 11 21.00 13.37 -25.43
N ALA A 12 21.38 12.18 -25.00
CA ALA A 12 20.45 11.30 -24.32
C ALA A 12 20.06 12.01 -23.02
N SER A 13 19.04 12.85 -23.10
CA SER A 13 18.30 13.31 -21.92
C SER A 13 17.70 12.05 -21.32
N LEU A 14 18.44 11.40 -20.43
CA LEU A 14 17.82 10.60 -19.40
C LEU A 14 16.87 11.57 -18.69
N ILE A 15 15.62 11.55 -19.08
CA ILE A 15 14.53 12.08 -18.27
C ILE A 15 14.54 11.17 -17.06
N LEU A 16 15.31 11.54 -16.04
CA LEU A 16 15.08 11.13 -14.68
C LEU A 16 13.70 11.69 -14.36
N LEU A 17 12.65 10.93 -14.70
CA LEU A 17 11.36 11.14 -14.10
C LEU A 17 11.65 11.09 -12.60
N PRO A 18 11.31 12.12 -11.84
CA PRO A 18 11.41 12.02 -10.39
C PRO A 18 10.53 10.84 -10.02
N VAL A 19 11.13 9.72 -9.65
CA VAL A 19 10.43 8.71 -8.89
C VAL A 19 9.93 9.49 -7.69
N LYS A 20 8.62 9.74 -7.65
CA LYS A 20 7.99 10.35 -6.48
C LYS A 20 8.22 9.35 -5.37
N GLY A 21 9.30 9.55 -4.61
CA GLY A 21 9.65 8.73 -3.46
C GLY A 21 8.60 8.95 -2.39
N ARG A 22 7.49 8.25 -2.51
CA ARG A 22 6.55 8.04 -1.42
C ARG A 22 6.99 6.77 -0.75
N SER A 23 7.44 6.88 0.49
CA SER A 23 7.84 5.77 1.32
C SER A 23 6.87 5.73 2.48
N CYS A 24 5.88 4.85 2.42
CA CYS A 24 4.92 4.64 3.50
C CYS A 24 5.19 3.28 4.14
N SER A 25 4.95 3.14 5.43
CA SER A 25 5.09 1.86 6.12
C SER A 25 4.00 1.69 7.16
N ASN A 26 3.34 0.54 7.14
CA ASN A 26 2.35 0.15 8.12
C ASN A 26 2.76 -1.17 8.77
N VAL A 27 2.63 -1.26 10.08
CA VAL A 27 2.72 -2.51 10.84
C VAL A 27 1.41 -2.68 11.59
N ILE A 28 0.87 -3.88 11.55
CA ILE A 28 -0.44 -4.21 12.09
C ILE A 28 -0.29 -5.36 13.08
N VAL A 29 -0.90 -5.21 14.26
CA VAL A 29 -0.96 -6.23 15.30
C VAL A 29 -2.41 -6.50 15.65
N THR A 30 -2.86 -7.74 15.46
CA THR A 30 -4.20 -8.14 15.86
C THR A 30 -4.32 -8.22 17.38
N LYS A 31 -5.51 -8.16 17.89
CA LYS A 31 -5.74 -8.16 19.36
C LYS A 31 -5.16 -9.39 20.05
N GLY A 32 -5.22 -10.55 19.39
CA GLY A 32 -4.63 -11.79 19.90
C GLY A 32 -3.11 -11.79 19.91
N ALA A 33 -2.45 -10.91 19.16
CA ALA A 33 -0.99 -10.74 19.11
C ALA A 33 -0.48 -9.64 20.07
N SER A 34 -1.33 -8.75 20.55
CA SER A 34 -0.93 -7.65 21.46
C SER A 34 -0.92 -8.10 22.94
N ALA A 35 -0.16 -7.39 23.74
CA ALA A 35 0.01 -7.71 25.17
C ALA A 35 -1.22 -7.33 26.02
N ASP A 36 -1.95 -6.31 25.63
CA ASP A 36 -3.12 -5.76 26.34
C ASP A 36 -4.47 -6.09 25.67
N GLY A 37 -4.44 -6.84 24.54
CA GLY A 37 -5.65 -7.21 23.80
C GLY A 37 -6.19 -6.09 22.91
N SER A 38 -5.45 -4.99 22.70
CA SER A 38 -5.80 -3.97 21.72
C SER A 38 -5.32 -4.34 20.30
N VAL A 39 -5.95 -3.77 19.29
CA VAL A 39 -5.42 -3.77 17.92
C VAL A 39 -4.47 -2.58 17.78
N LEU A 40 -3.27 -2.82 17.24
CA LEU A 40 -2.27 -1.78 17.01
C LEU A 40 -2.01 -1.63 15.52
N VAL A 41 -2.01 -0.39 15.03
CA VAL A 41 -1.64 -0.05 13.65
C VAL A 41 -0.68 1.13 13.69
N SER A 42 0.52 0.95 13.12
CA SER A 42 1.41 2.09 12.86
C SER A 42 1.18 2.60 11.44
N TYR A 43 1.46 3.88 11.24
CA TYR A 43 1.42 4.49 9.92
C TYR A 43 2.48 5.58 9.81
N SER A 44 3.34 5.46 8.80
CA SER A 44 4.18 6.56 8.35
C SER A 44 3.88 6.85 6.88
N ALA A 45 3.73 8.13 6.55
CA ALA A 45 3.64 8.62 5.20
C ALA A 45 4.84 9.53 4.93
N ASP A 46 5.82 9.00 4.19
CA ASP A 46 7.02 9.76 3.88
C ASP A 46 6.77 10.58 2.62
N SER A 47 6.70 11.89 2.77
CA SER A 47 6.43 12.80 1.67
C SER A 47 7.19 14.12 1.84
N HIS A 48 7.63 14.69 0.72
CA HIS A 48 8.20 16.04 0.69
C HIS A 48 7.13 17.13 0.64
N GLN A 49 5.87 16.79 0.43
CA GLN A 49 4.78 17.74 0.19
C GLN A 49 3.68 17.69 1.26
N ILE A 50 3.48 16.54 1.90
CA ILE A 50 2.45 16.37 2.91
C ILE A 50 3.03 16.75 4.26
N TYR A 51 2.41 17.70 4.92
CA TYR A 51 2.75 18.09 6.27
C TYR A 51 1.97 17.22 7.27
N GLY A 52 2.69 16.62 8.23
CA GLY A 52 2.08 15.78 9.26
C GLY A 52 1.42 16.63 10.34
N GLU A 53 0.09 16.67 10.37
CA GLU A 53 -0.65 17.26 11.46
C GLU A 53 -1.81 16.34 11.90
N LEU A 54 -2.29 16.54 13.11
CA LEU A 54 -3.42 15.80 13.65
C LEU A 54 -4.72 16.48 13.29
N TYR A 55 -5.38 15.97 12.25
CA TYR A 55 -6.68 16.49 11.81
C TYR A 55 -7.81 16.01 12.72
N HIS A 56 -8.72 16.91 13.07
CA HIS A 56 -9.97 16.58 13.74
C HIS A 56 -11.15 17.08 12.89
N THR A 57 -12.03 16.17 12.52
CA THR A 57 -13.31 16.52 11.89
C THR A 57 -14.44 16.09 12.82
N PRO A 58 -15.24 17.03 13.33
CA PRO A 58 -16.35 16.69 14.23
C PRO A 58 -17.46 15.91 13.52
N ALA A 59 -18.20 15.10 14.27
CA ALA A 59 -19.43 14.51 13.79
C ALA A 59 -20.40 15.59 13.30
N GLY A 60 -21.20 15.27 12.27
CA GLY A 60 -22.10 16.22 11.64
C GLY A 60 -23.46 15.63 11.29
N THR A 61 -24.46 16.51 11.20
CA THR A 61 -25.79 16.17 10.67
C THR A 61 -26.09 17.07 9.48
N PHE A 62 -26.56 16.49 8.40
CA PHE A 62 -26.73 17.16 7.11
C PHE A 62 -28.17 17.04 6.60
N ALA A 63 -28.66 18.11 6.01
CA ALA A 63 -30.00 18.13 5.39
C ALA A 63 -30.04 17.14 4.20
N LYS A 64 -31.24 16.62 3.92
CA LYS A 64 -31.49 15.76 2.75
C LYS A 64 -31.10 16.49 1.45
N GLY A 65 -30.30 15.85 0.62
CA GLY A 65 -29.84 16.41 -0.64
C GLY A 65 -28.55 17.23 -0.55
N SER A 66 -27.95 17.36 0.64
CA SER A 66 -26.62 17.95 0.81
C SER A 66 -25.60 17.23 -0.05
N LYS A 67 -24.57 17.94 -0.48
CA LYS A 67 -23.45 17.43 -1.27
C LYS A 67 -22.16 17.60 -0.50
N LEU A 68 -21.26 16.62 -0.64
CA LEU A 68 -19.88 16.67 -0.18
C LEU A 68 -19.00 16.99 -1.39
N ALA A 69 -18.22 18.06 -1.32
CA ALA A 69 -17.17 18.34 -2.29
C ALA A 69 -15.97 17.44 -2.03
N VAL A 70 -15.50 16.74 -3.06
CA VAL A 70 -14.34 15.88 -3.01
C VAL A 70 -13.15 16.60 -3.63
N TYR A 71 -12.04 16.59 -2.93
CA TYR A 71 -10.78 17.18 -3.37
C TYR A 71 -9.70 16.12 -3.38
N CYS A 72 -8.79 16.21 -4.36
CA CYS A 72 -7.61 15.38 -4.39
C CYS A 72 -6.73 15.68 -3.15
N TRP A 73 -6.36 14.64 -2.44
CA TRP A 73 -5.60 14.74 -1.21
C TRP A 73 -4.24 15.38 -1.41
N ASP A 74 -3.53 14.99 -2.45
CA ASP A 74 -2.16 15.42 -2.69
C ASP A 74 -2.01 16.89 -3.09
N ASN A 75 -3.00 17.46 -3.76
CA ASN A 75 -2.84 18.78 -4.38
C ASN A 75 -4.05 19.72 -4.20
N GLY A 76 -5.09 19.28 -3.50
CA GLY A 76 -6.29 20.08 -3.22
C GLY A 76 -7.17 20.37 -4.45
N LYS A 77 -6.94 19.71 -5.59
CA LYS A 77 -7.75 19.90 -6.79
C LYS A 77 -9.18 19.41 -6.53
N PHE A 78 -10.16 20.22 -6.89
CA PHE A 78 -11.57 19.80 -6.86
C PHE A 78 -11.82 18.68 -7.86
N MET A 79 -12.32 17.55 -7.38
CA MET A 79 -12.57 16.34 -8.18
C MET A 79 -14.05 16.17 -8.53
N GLY A 80 -14.97 16.64 -7.67
CA GLY A 80 -16.40 16.52 -7.91
C GLY A 80 -17.23 16.61 -6.64
N ASN A 81 -18.54 16.40 -6.78
CA ASN A 81 -19.45 16.35 -5.67
C ASN A 81 -20.12 14.99 -5.58
N ILE A 82 -20.27 14.48 -4.37
CA ILE A 82 -21.05 13.27 -4.07
C ILE A 82 -22.20 13.60 -3.10
N PRO A 83 -23.25 12.78 -3.02
CA PRO A 83 -24.26 12.94 -1.98
C PRO A 83 -23.64 12.82 -0.58
N GLN A 84 -23.96 13.78 0.28
CA GLN A 84 -23.60 13.69 1.68
C GLN A 84 -24.57 12.76 2.41
N VAL A 85 -24.02 11.93 3.32
CA VAL A 85 -24.84 11.10 4.21
C VAL A 85 -25.50 11.97 5.28
N PRO A 86 -26.67 11.59 5.82
CA PRO A 86 -27.37 12.39 6.82
C PRO A 86 -26.59 12.63 8.11
N VAL A 87 -25.74 11.69 8.50
CA VAL A 87 -24.93 11.75 9.72
C VAL A 87 -23.53 11.27 9.39
N THR A 88 -22.52 11.99 9.88
CA THR A 88 -21.11 11.58 9.81
C THR A 88 -20.54 11.41 11.21
N TYR A 89 -19.56 10.52 11.34
CA TYR A 89 -18.85 10.28 12.59
C TYR A 89 -17.68 11.24 12.75
N SER A 90 -17.32 11.52 14.01
CA SER A 90 -16.12 12.27 14.34
C SER A 90 -14.88 11.48 14.00
N THR A 91 -13.86 12.16 13.43
CA THR A 91 -12.57 11.55 13.09
C THR A 91 -11.42 12.33 13.71
N MET A 92 -10.38 11.62 14.13
CA MET A 92 -9.13 12.17 14.61
C MET A 92 -7.98 11.47 13.88
N GLY A 93 -7.28 12.19 13.01
CA GLY A 93 -6.30 11.59 12.11
C GLY A 93 -6.92 10.45 11.31
N ASN A 94 -6.30 9.29 11.36
CA ASN A 94 -6.72 8.07 10.66
C ASN A 94 -7.65 7.15 11.49
N MET A 95 -8.33 7.68 12.51
CA MET A 95 -9.25 6.93 13.36
C MET A 95 -10.56 7.70 13.55
N ASN A 96 -11.68 6.99 13.74
CA ASN A 96 -12.96 7.59 14.09
C ASN A 96 -13.41 7.26 15.53
N GLU A 97 -14.52 7.85 15.98
CA GLU A 97 -15.08 7.66 17.33
C GLU A 97 -15.52 6.22 17.65
N HIS A 98 -15.62 5.35 16.65
CA HIS A 98 -15.89 3.92 16.80
C HIS A 98 -14.60 3.07 16.85
N GLN A 99 -13.41 3.71 16.96
CA GLN A 99 -12.11 3.05 16.94
C GLN A 99 -11.81 2.33 15.61
N LEU A 100 -12.50 2.71 14.54
CA LEU A 100 -12.13 2.27 13.19
C LEU A 100 -10.88 3.03 12.76
N ILE A 101 -9.84 2.29 12.38
CA ILE A 101 -8.57 2.80 11.84
C ILE A 101 -8.54 2.53 10.35
N PHE A 102 -8.06 3.51 9.57
CA PHE A 102 -7.88 3.36 8.14
C PHE A 102 -6.60 4.09 7.70
N THR A 103 -5.58 3.32 7.31
CA THR A 103 -4.27 3.81 6.86
C THR A 103 -3.88 3.18 5.53
N GLU A 104 -2.80 3.64 4.89
CA GLU A 104 -2.43 3.20 3.54
C GLU A 104 -0.92 3.09 3.31
N THR A 105 -0.58 2.46 2.19
CA THR A 105 0.70 2.64 1.48
C THR A 105 0.47 2.51 -0.03
N THR A 106 0.89 3.51 -0.80
CA THR A 106 0.81 3.48 -2.26
C THR A 106 1.83 2.50 -2.84
N PHE A 107 1.41 1.55 -3.68
CA PHE A 107 2.32 0.61 -4.34
C PHE A 107 2.49 0.86 -5.86
N GLY A 108 1.88 1.91 -6.39
CA GLY A 108 1.91 2.22 -7.81
C GLY A 108 1.08 1.26 -8.66
N GLY A 109 1.61 0.09 -8.96
CA GLY A 109 0.93 -0.88 -9.82
C GLY A 109 1.13 -0.56 -11.30
N ARG A 110 0.16 -0.98 -12.12
CA ARG A 110 0.17 -0.72 -13.57
C ARG A 110 -0.37 0.68 -13.87
N GLU A 111 0.44 1.54 -14.45
CA GLU A 111 0.13 2.94 -14.72
C GLU A 111 -1.14 3.09 -15.60
N GLU A 112 -1.35 2.18 -16.56
CA GLU A 112 -2.52 2.18 -17.43
C GLU A 112 -3.86 1.93 -16.74
N LEU A 113 -3.83 1.48 -15.47
CA LEU A 113 -5.03 1.23 -14.68
C LEU A 113 -5.52 2.47 -13.91
N VAL A 114 -4.77 3.56 -13.88
CA VAL A 114 -5.22 4.80 -13.23
C VAL A 114 -6.42 5.37 -13.97
N ASP A 115 -7.55 5.56 -13.26
CA ASP A 115 -8.75 6.20 -13.83
C ASP A 115 -8.69 7.71 -13.66
N THR A 116 -8.16 8.40 -14.66
CA THR A 116 -8.06 9.88 -14.67
C THR A 116 -9.43 10.58 -14.72
N THR A 117 -10.53 9.84 -14.88
CA THR A 117 -11.91 10.35 -14.87
C THR A 117 -12.62 10.11 -13.54
N GLY A 118 -12.03 9.29 -12.66
CA GLY A 118 -12.53 9.04 -11.31
C GLY A 118 -12.42 10.27 -10.41
N ILE A 119 -13.16 10.27 -9.31
CA ILE A 119 -13.13 11.36 -8.33
C ILE A 119 -12.72 10.92 -6.94
N MET A 120 -12.57 9.62 -6.69
CA MET A 120 -12.09 9.07 -5.43
C MET A 120 -10.61 8.78 -5.53
N ASP A 121 -9.77 9.55 -4.83
CA ASP A 121 -8.40 9.18 -4.56
C ASP A 121 -8.28 8.43 -3.21
N TYR A 122 -7.08 7.96 -2.88
CA TYR A 122 -6.83 7.19 -1.65
C TYR A 122 -7.20 7.98 -0.39
N GLY A 123 -6.87 9.28 -0.32
CA GLY A 123 -7.17 10.12 0.83
C GLY A 123 -8.66 10.38 0.98
N ALA A 124 -9.38 10.66 -0.12
CA ALA A 124 -10.84 10.79 -0.11
C ALA A 124 -11.51 9.50 0.37
N LEU A 125 -11.02 8.31 -0.09
CA LEU A 125 -11.54 7.04 0.39
C LEU A 125 -11.34 6.87 1.90
N ILE A 126 -10.17 7.18 2.44
CA ILE A 126 -9.89 7.08 3.88
C ILE A 126 -10.85 7.97 4.68
N PHE A 127 -10.85 9.28 4.40
CA PHE A 127 -11.57 10.23 5.24
C PHE A 127 -13.09 10.12 5.09
N ILE A 128 -13.60 9.89 3.89
CA ILE A 128 -15.03 9.70 3.66
C ILE A 128 -15.51 8.40 4.33
N THR A 129 -14.72 7.33 4.26
CA THR A 129 -15.07 6.05 4.87
C THR A 129 -15.06 6.13 6.39
N LEU A 130 -14.05 6.76 7.00
CA LEU A 130 -14.00 6.96 8.45
C LEU A 130 -15.22 7.73 8.97
N GLN A 131 -15.78 8.66 8.19
CA GLN A 131 -17.00 9.38 8.54
C GLN A 131 -18.29 8.56 8.38
N ARG A 132 -18.24 7.37 7.75
CA ARG A 132 -19.44 6.61 7.34
C ARG A 132 -19.52 5.21 7.86
N ALA A 133 -18.41 4.61 8.33
CA ALA A 133 -18.33 3.23 8.77
C ALA A 133 -18.00 3.13 10.27
N LYS A 134 -18.48 2.07 10.93
CA LYS A 134 -18.23 1.78 12.35
C LYS A 134 -17.31 0.58 12.55
N SER A 135 -17.16 -0.24 11.54
CA SER A 135 -16.35 -1.47 11.60
C SER A 135 -15.50 -1.61 10.34
N ALA A 136 -14.48 -2.45 10.41
CA ALA A 136 -13.59 -2.71 9.28
C ALA A 136 -14.36 -3.28 8.08
N ARG A 137 -15.30 -4.19 8.31
CA ARG A 137 -16.12 -4.77 7.24
C ARG A 137 -17.08 -3.75 6.61
N GLU A 138 -17.68 -2.85 7.39
CA GLU A 138 -18.47 -1.73 6.86
C GLU A 138 -17.59 -0.79 6.03
N ALA A 139 -16.36 -0.51 6.48
CA ALA A 139 -15.42 0.33 5.74
C ALA A 139 -15.11 -0.24 4.36
N ILE A 140 -14.82 -1.54 4.25
CA ILE A 140 -14.61 -2.20 2.95
C ILE A 140 -15.83 -2.04 2.05
N ALA A 141 -17.05 -2.21 2.58
CA ALA A 141 -18.28 -2.04 1.81
C ALA A 141 -18.49 -0.59 1.34
N VAL A 142 -18.15 0.40 2.18
CA VAL A 142 -18.21 1.83 1.81
C VAL A 142 -17.20 2.15 0.72
N VAL A 143 -15.96 1.67 0.82
CA VAL A 143 -14.93 1.84 -0.23
C VAL A 143 -15.41 1.24 -1.55
N ALA A 144 -15.92 0.00 -1.52
CA ALA A 144 -16.42 -0.69 -2.71
C ALA A 144 -17.54 0.08 -3.40
N ASP A 145 -18.52 0.62 -2.63
CA ASP A 145 -19.61 1.43 -3.16
C ASP A 145 -19.11 2.77 -3.75
N LEU A 146 -18.18 3.43 -3.07
CA LEU A 146 -17.62 4.70 -3.53
C LEU A 146 -16.87 4.55 -4.85
N VAL A 147 -16.00 3.56 -4.97
CA VAL A 147 -15.22 3.39 -6.20
C VAL A 147 -16.08 2.90 -7.36
N GLU A 148 -17.08 2.05 -7.12
CA GLU A 148 -18.00 1.60 -8.15
C GLU A 148 -18.81 2.77 -8.75
N ARG A 149 -19.27 3.68 -7.90
CA ARG A 149 -20.07 4.83 -8.34
C ARG A 149 -19.25 5.94 -8.97
N TYR A 150 -18.08 6.21 -8.40
CA TYR A 150 -17.35 7.45 -8.66
C TYR A 150 -15.99 7.25 -9.32
N GLY A 151 -15.53 6.00 -9.50
CA GLY A 151 -14.24 5.68 -10.06
C GLY A 151 -13.09 5.90 -9.06
N TYR A 152 -11.96 5.25 -9.30
CA TYR A 152 -10.77 5.33 -8.46
C TYR A 152 -9.63 6.00 -9.21
N ALA A 153 -9.20 7.18 -8.74
CA ALA A 153 -8.33 8.11 -9.46
C ALA A 153 -6.87 8.10 -8.99
N SER A 154 -6.50 7.19 -8.08
CA SER A 154 -5.12 7.04 -7.62
C SER A 154 -4.41 5.87 -8.29
N GLU A 155 -3.11 5.79 -8.05
CA GLU A 155 -2.28 4.61 -8.24
C GLU A 155 -2.77 3.45 -7.35
N GLY A 156 -2.10 2.30 -7.38
CA GLY A 156 -2.45 1.18 -6.52
C GLY A 156 -2.18 1.46 -5.04
N GLU A 157 -3.09 1.01 -4.17
CA GLU A 157 -3.01 1.22 -2.73
C GLU A 157 -3.20 -0.08 -1.95
N SER A 158 -2.40 -0.23 -0.89
CA SER A 158 -2.64 -1.18 0.19
C SER A 158 -3.19 -0.43 1.39
N PHE A 159 -4.38 -0.79 1.82
CA PHE A 159 -5.04 -0.23 3.00
C PHE A 159 -4.96 -1.17 4.18
N SER A 160 -4.61 -0.63 5.37
CA SER A 160 -4.87 -1.26 6.66
C SER A 160 -6.21 -0.76 7.18
N ILE A 161 -7.17 -1.64 7.34
CA ILE A 161 -8.51 -1.33 7.85
C ILE A 161 -8.74 -2.17 9.10
N ALA A 162 -8.86 -1.53 10.26
CA ALA A 162 -8.94 -2.23 11.53
C ALA A 162 -9.99 -1.62 12.46
N ASP A 163 -10.68 -2.47 13.20
CA ASP A 163 -11.50 -2.10 14.34
C ASP A 163 -11.05 -2.92 15.58
N PRO A 164 -11.65 -2.76 16.76
CA PRO A 164 -11.24 -3.51 17.95
C PRO A 164 -11.30 -5.04 17.86
N ASN A 165 -11.93 -5.58 16.82
CA ASN A 165 -12.13 -7.03 16.67
C ASN A 165 -11.49 -7.61 15.42
N ASP A 166 -11.47 -6.85 14.32
CA ASP A 166 -11.08 -7.31 13.00
C ASP A 166 -9.99 -6.44 12.38
N VAL A 167 -9.07 -7.09 11.70
CA VAL A 167 -7.98 -6.43 10.95
C VAL A 167 -7.99 -6.97 9.52
N TRP A 168 -7.98 -6.05 8.55
CA TRP A 168 -7.99 -6.37 7.14
C TRP A 168 -6.88 -5.62 6.41
N ILE A 169 -6.27 -6.27 5.42
CA ILE A 169 -5.54 -5.58 4.36
C ILE A 169 -6.43 -5.60 3.13
N MET A 170 -6.66 -4.43 2.54
CA MET A 170 -7.37 -4.28 1.28
C MET A 170 -6.43 -3.65 0.25
N GLU A 171 -6.29 -4.29 -0.90
CA GLU A 171 -5.50 -3.78 -2.01
C GLU A 171 -6.41 -3.41 -3.18
N ILE A 172 -6.11 -2.29 -3.84
CA ILE A 172 -6.96 -1.71 -4.86
C ILE A 172 -6.14 -1.10 -6.00
N VAL A 173 -6.64 -1.26 -7.22
CA VAL A 173 -6.17 -0.56 -8.43
C VAL A 173 -7.38 -0.11 -9.25
N GLY A 174 -7.22 0.91 -10.06
CA GLY A 174 -8.26 1.32 -11.01
C GLY A 174 -8.49 0.29 -12.11
N LYS A 175 -9.35 0.64 -13.06
CA LYS A 175 -9.64 -0.14 -14.27
C LYS A 175 -9.24 0.58 -15.56
N GLY A 176 -8.49 1.69 -15.43
CA GLY A 176 -8.10 2.55 -16.55
C GLY A 176 -9.29 3.31 -17.16
N VAL A 177 -9.02 3.96 -18.28
CA VAL A 177 -10.01 4.79 -18.97
C VAL A 177 -10.37 4.19 -20.32
N LYS A 178 -11.66 3.89 -20.51
CA LYS A 178 -12.24 3.49 -21.79
C LYS A 178 -13.48 4.33 -22.04
N LEU A 179 -13.35 5.34 -22.90
CA LEU A 179 -14.45 6.25 -23.17
C LEU A 179 -15.43 5.69 -24.22
N ASN A 180 -16.73 5.82 -23.97
CA ASN A 180 -17.76 5.60 -24.94
C ASN A 180 -17.91 6.82 -25.89
N LYS A 181 -18.84 6.74 -26.84
CA LYS A 181 -19.11 7.84 -27.80
C LYS A 181 -19.60 9.14 -27.14
N LYS A 182 -20.04 9.07 -25.90
CA LYS A 182 -20.49 10.25 -25.11
C LYS A 182 -19.39 10.81 -24.22
N GLY A 183 -18.19 10.23 -24.23
CA GLY A 183 -17.07 10.64 -23.36
C GLY A 183 -17.17 10.10 -21.93
N GLU A 184 -18.02 9.12 -21.64
CA GLU A 184 -18.14 8.50 -20.32
C GLU A 184 -17.21 7.30 -20.20
N ASN A 185 -16.50 7.16 -19.08
CA ASN A 185 -15.66 5.99 -18.82
C ASN A 185 -16.52 4.76 -18.52
N VAL A 186 -16.48 3.77 -19.42
CA VAL A 186 -17.20 2.49 -19.25
C VAL A 186 -16.45 1.48 -18.38
N ASN A 187 -15.17 1.77 -18.03
CA ASN A 187 -14.39 0.99 -17.09
C ASN A 187 -14.44 1.55 -15.66
N ARG A 188 -15.36 2.47 -15.37
CA ARG A 188 -15.50 3.05 -14.02
C ARG A 188 -15.54 1.94 -12.96
N GLY A 189 -14.92 2.21 -11.80
CA GLY A 189 -14.80 1.26 -10.72
C GLY A 189 -13.34 0.97 -10.37
N ALA A 190 -13.14 -0.10 -9.62
CA ALA A 190 -11.82 -0.57 -9.24
C ALA A 190 -11.76 -2.10 -9.19
N ASN A 191 -10.56 -2.65 -9.34
CA ASN A 191 -10.25 -4.02 -8.96
C ASN A 191 -9.65 -3.99 -7.56
N TRP A 192 -10.22 -4.76 -6.65
CA TRP A 192 -9.77 -4.79 -5.27
C TRP A 192 -9.98 -6.16 -4.64
N VAL A 193 -9.16 -6.46 -3.65
CA VAL A 193 -9.27 -7.62 -2.77
C VAL A 193 -8.99 -7.19 -1.34
N ALA A 194 -9.72 -7.76 -0.38
CA ALA A 194 -9.49 -7.56 1.04
C ALA A 194 -9.36 -8.91 1.74
N VAL A 195 -8.30 -9.09 2.51
CA VAL A 195 -8.01 -10.31 3.25
C VAL A 195 -7.95 -9.99 4.74
N ARG A 196 -8.69 -10.75 5.54
CA ARG A 196 -8.68 -10.65 7.00
C ARG A 196 -7.40 -11.27 7.55
N ILE A 197 -6.74 -10.55 8.44
CA ILE A 197 -5.56 -11.06 9.15
C ILE A 197 -6.05 -11.90 10.33
N PRO A 198 -5.63 -13.18 10.43
CA PRO A 198 -6.04 -14.05 11.52
C PRO A 198 -5.66 -13.49 12.88
N ASP A 199 -6.54 -13.64 13.87
CA ASP A 199 -6.23 -13.19 15.22
C ASP A 199 -5.03 -13.95 15.80
N GLY A 200 -4.17 -13.25 16.53
CA GLY A 200 -2.88 -13.75 17.00
C GLY A 200 -1.74 -13.57 16.00
N CYS A 201 -1.98 -12.97 14.83
CA CYS A 201 -0.98 -12.68 13.82
C CYS A 201 -0.65 -11.18 13.74
N ILE A 202 0.45 -10.89 13.09
CA ILE A 202 0.87 -9.55 12.65
C ILE A 202 0.96 -9.50 11.13
N SER A 203 0.83 -8.31 10.58
CA SER A 203 1.08 -8.06 9.17
C SER A 203 1.79 -6.72 9.00
N ALA A 204 2.33 -6.47 7.81
CA ALA A 204 2.93 -5.19 7.44
C ALA A 204 2.82 -5.00 5.92
N HIS A 205 2.80 -3.77 5.47
CA HIS A 205 2.96 -3.42 4.06
C HIS A 205 3.69 -2.09 3.90
N ALA A 206 4.40 -1.95 2.80
CA ALA A 206 5.33 -0.84 2.59
C ALA A 206 5.55 -0.58 1.08
N ASN A 207 4.57 0.00 0.42
CA ASN A 207 4.60 0.40 -1.00
C ASN A 207 4.82 -0.75 -2.00
N GLN A 208 4.38 -1.94 -1.67
CA GLN A 208 4.30 -3.09 -2.56
C GLN A 208 3.00 -3.85 -2.30
N SER A 209 2.31 -4.27 -3.37
CA SER A 209 1.16 -5.16 -3.26
C SER A 209 1.60 -6.52 -2.75
N ARG A 210 0.90 -7.05 -1.74
CA ARG A 210 1.30 -8.25 -1.02
C ARG A 210 0.29 -9.39 -1.04
N ILE A 211 -0.96 -9.10 -1.41
CA ILE A 211 -1.99 -10.13 -1.53
C ILE A 211 -1.73 -10.90 -2.83
N THR A 212 -1.17 -12.10 -2.70
CA THR A 212 -0.99 -13.04 -3.81
C THR A 212 -2.28 -13.81 -4.09
N THR A 213 -2.27 -15.13 -4.01
CA THR A 213 -3.47 -15.95 -4.12
C THR A 213 -4.34 -15.83 -2.86
N PHE A 214 -5.64 -15.89 -3.04
CA PHE A 214 -6.60 -15.75 -1.95
C PHE A 214 -7.79 -16.70 -2.13
N ASN A 215 -8.45 -17.07 -1.04
CA ASN A 215 -9.56 -18.00 -1.09
C ASN A 215 -10.86 -17.29 -1.48
N MET A 216 -11.27 -17.42 -2.74
CA MET A 216 -12.49 -16.82 -3.28
C MET A 216 -13.77 -17.41 -2.71
N ASN A 217 -13.71 -18.57 -2.04
CA ASN A 217 -14.85 -19.28 -1.48
C ASN A 217 -15.01 -19.03 0.04
N ASP A 218 -14.25 -18.10 0.62
CA ASP A 218 -14.31 -17.77 2.04
C ASP A 218 -14.71 -16.29 2.26
N PRO A 219 -16.01 -15.96 2.16
CA PRO A 219 -16.48 -14.58 2.32
C PRO A 219 -16.34 -14.04 3.76
N GLU A 220 -16.03 -14.88 4.73
CA GLU A 220 -15.74 -14.46 6.10
C GLU A 220 -14.35 -13.83 6.21
N ASN A 221 -13.37 -14.31 5.44
CA ASN A 221 -11.99 -13.89 5.53
C ASN A 221 -11.45 -13.25 4.23
N CYS A 222 -12.20 -13.29 3.14
CA CYS A 222 -11.82 -12.72 1.87
C CYS A 222 -13.00 -12.06 1.16
N LEU A 223 -12.82 -10.80 0.77
CA LEU A 223 -13.76 -10.03 -0.03
C LEU A 223 -13.03 -9.50 -1.27
N TYR A 224 -13.71 -9.42 -2.41
CA TYR A 224 -13.07 -8.93 -3.64
C TYR A 224 -14.09 -8.36 -4.63
N SER A 225 -13.61 -7.53 -5.56
CA SER A 225 -14.45 -6.94 -6.60
C SER A 225 -14.94 -7.99 -7.60
N LYS A 226 -16.21 -7.88 -7.98
CA LYS A 226 -16.81 -8.80 -8.94
C LYS A 226 -16.08 -8.73 -10.29
N GLY A 227 -15.76 -9.89 -10.85
CA GLY A 227 -15.15 -10.03 -12.18
C GLY A 227 -13.66 -9.68 -12.22
N ILE A 228 -12.97 -9.61 -11.07
CA ILE A 228 -11.54 -9.26 -10.98
C ILE A 228 -10.65 -10.17 -11.82
N VAL A 229 -10.88 -11.48 -11.76
CA VAL A 229 -10.09 -12.48 -12.53
C VAL A 229 -10.35 -12.33 -14.02
N GLU A 230 -11.61 -12.16 -14.40
CA GLU A 230 -11.99 -11.98 -15.81
C GLU A 230 -11.40 -10.68 -16.38
N PHE A 231 -11.41 -9.59 -15.60
CA PHE A 231 -10.75 -8.35 -15.99
C PHE A 231 -9.25 -8.57 -16.25
N ALA A 232 -8.57 -9.26 -15.34
CA ALA A 232 -7.14 -9.55 -15.48
C ALA A 232 -6.83 -10.41 -16.71
N ARG A 233 -7.69 -11.40 -17.03
CA ARG A 233 -7.57 -12.21 -18.25
C ARG A 233 -7.76 -11.39 -19.52
N GLN A 234 -8.80 -10.57 -19.58
CA GLN A 234 -9.08 -9.72 -20.74
C GLN A 234 -7.98 -8.68 -20.98
N ALA A 235 -7.36 -8.20 -19.91
CA ALA A 235 -6.23 -7.29 -19.98
C ALA A 235 -4.88 -7.98 -20.30
N GLY A 236 -4.84 -9.32 -20.32
CA GLY A 236 -3.62 -10.08 -20.56
C GLY A 236 -2.66 -10.14 -19.37
N TYR A 237 -3.13 -9.82 -18.16
CA TYR A 237 -2.30 -9.81 -16.93
C TYR A 237 -2.29 -11.16 -16.22
N PHE A 238 -3.21 -12.04 -16.57
CA PHE A 238 -3.33 -13.36 -15.98
C PHE A 238 -3.81 -14.39 -17.02
N SER A 239 -3.26 -15.60 -16.95
CA SER A 239 -3.73 -16.77 -17.67
C SER A 239 -3.58 -18.00 -16.77
N GLY A 240 -4.66 -18.66 -16.44
CA GLY A 240 -4.64 -19.79 -15.52
C GLY A 240 -6.02 -20.08 -14.94
N LYS A 241 -6.07 -20.95 -13.95
CA LYS A 241 -7.31 -21.24 -13.21
C LYS A 241 -7.57 -20.15 -12.17
N ASP A 242 -8.84 -19.95 -11.82
CA ASP A 242 -9.23 -18.90 -10.85
C ASP A 242 -8.51 -19.05 -9.51
N GLU A 243 -8.28 -20.28 -9.05
CA GLU A 243 -7.59 -20.58 -7.80
C GLU A 243 -6.09 -20.18 -7.80
N GLU A 244 -5.51 -19.99 -8.98
CA GLU A 244 -4.11 -19.58 -9.17
C GLU A 244 -3.97 -18.07 -9.30
N PHE A 245 -5.09 -17.34 -9.29
CA PHE A 245 -5.07 -15.89 -9.48
C PHE A 245 -4.38 -15.20 -8.29
N SER A 246 -3.30 -14.48 -8.58
CA SER A 246 -2.59 -13.63 -7.65
C SER A 246 -2.87 -12.16 -7.98
N PHE A 247 -3.42 -11.42 -7.01
CA PHE A 247 -3.69 -10.00 -7.18
C PHE A 247 -2.41 -9.21 -7.43
N ALA A 248 -1.41 -9.41 -6.57
CA ALA A 248 -0.14 -8.70 -6.66
C ALA A 248 0.57 -8.95 -8.00
N ASP A 249 0.64 -10.21 -8.46
CA ASP A 249 1.34 -10.54 -9.69
C ASP A 249 0.60 -10.04 -10.93
N ALA A 250 -0.74 -10.01 -10.90
CA ALA A 250 -1.54 -9.49 -11.99
C ALA A 250 -1.46 -7.95 -12.11
N PHE A 251 -1.55 -7.22 -10.98
CA PHE A 251 -1.75 -5.77 -10.99
C PHE A 251 -0.53 -4.95 -10.55
N ALA A 252 0.38 -5.54 -9.80
CA ALA A 252 1.61 -4.89 -9.31
C ALA A 252 2.77 -5.92 -9.21
N PRO A 253 3.23 -6.47 -10.35
CA PRO A 253 4.29 -7.47 -10.33
C PRO A 253 5.54 -6.91 -9.65
N ALA A 254 6.18 -7.75 -8.82
CA ALA A 254 7.39 -7.36 -8.14
C ALA A 254 8.56 -7.22 -9.12
N ASP A 255 9.39 -6.23 -8.88
CA ASP A 255 10.71 -6.10 -9.46
C ASP A 255 11.76 -5.92 -8.35
N PHE A 256 13.03 -5.90 -8.72
CA PHE A 256 14.12 -5.73 -7.75
C PHE A 256 13.97 -4.42 -6.95
N GLY A 257 13.61 -3.32 -7.59
CA GLY A 257 13.48 -2.01 -6.95
C GLY A 257 12.38 -1.99 -5.88
N THR A 258 11.21 -2.54 -6.21
CA THR A 258 10.07 -2.62 -5.29
C THR A 258 10.32 -3.61 -4.15
N VAL A 259 10.96 -4.75 -4.42
CA VAL A 259 11.31 -5.70 -3.36
C VAL A 259 12.34 -5.10 -2.41
N ARG A 260 13.43 -4.56 -2.96
CA ARG A 260 14.53 -4.00 -2.17
C ARG A 260 14.15 -2.73 -1.42
N GLY A 261 13.40 -1.84 -2.04
CA GLY A 261 12.98 -0.58 -1.43
C GLY A 261 11.75 -0.69 -0.54
N CYS A 262 10.89 -1.69 -0.77
CA CYS A 262 9.59 -1.82 -0.12
C CYS A 262 9.49 -3.07 0.75
N ASP A 263 9.50 -4.27 0.16
CA ASP A 263 9.31 -5.51 0.91
C ASP A 263 10.44 -5.82 1.89
N ALA A 264 11.65 -5.27 1.69
CA ALA A 264 12.72 -5.34 2.69
C ALA A 264 12.31 -4.73 4.04
N ARG A 265 11.47 -3.67 4.04
CA ARG A 265 10.92 -3.08 5.27
C ARG A 265 9.96 -4.03 5.97
N VAL A 266 9.17 -4.76 5.22
CA VAL A 266 8.26 -5.80 5.75
C VAL A 266 9.05 -6.98 6.29
N TRP A 267 10.08 -7.42 5.55
CA TRP A 267 10.99 -8.46 6.01
C TRP A 267 11.62 -8.08 7.35
N SER A 268 12.13 -6.85 7.49
CA SER A 268 12.74 -6.39 8.73
C SER A 268 11.74 -6.35 9.88
N ALA A 269 10.52 -5.83 9.65
CA ALA A 269 9.46 -5.83 10.66
C ALA A 269 9.15 -7.25 11.14
N PHE A 270 9.02 -8.21 10.22
CA PHE A 270 8.76 -9.60 10.56
C PHE A 270 9.98 -10.26 11.24
N ASN A 271 11.20 -9.95 10.81
CA ASN A 271 12.43 -10.45 11.43
C ASN A 271 12.55 -10.00 12.89
N ILE A 272 12.26 -8.73 13.18
CA ILE A 272 12.30 -8.20 14.55
C ILE A 272 11.18 -8.81 15.40
N LEU A 273 9.94 -8.77 14.95
CA LEU A 273 8.78 -9.19 15.73
C LEU A 273 8.63 -10.73 15.80
N GLY A 274 9.22 -11.45 14.86
CA GLY A 274 9.32 -12.91 14.83
C GLY A 274 10.59 -13.46 15.48
N GLU A 275 11.46 -12.57 16.00
CA GLU A 275 12.76 -12.95 16.59
C GLU A 275 13.58 -13.86 15.67
N GLY A 276 13.72 -13.45 14.39
CA GLY A 276 14.48 -14.15 13.37
C GLY A 276 13.73 -15.28 12.66
N LYS A 277 12.43 -15.44 12.92
CA LYS A 277 11.62 -16.53 12.31
C LYS A 277 10.26 -16.06 11.82
N PHE A 278 9.82 -16.61 10.69
CA PHE A 278 8.46 -16.46 10.15
C PHE A 278 7.74 -17.81 10.32
N ASP A 279 6.85 -17.91 11.30
CA ASP A 279 6.13 -19.15 11.67
C ASP A 279 7.07 -20.38 11.86
N GLY A 280 8.25 -20.15 12.45
CA GLY A 280 9.24 -21.19 12.74
C GLY A 280 10.32 -21.40 11.66
N VAL A 281 10.18 -20.78 10.49
CA VAL A 281 11.18 -20.78 9.40
C VAL A 281 12.14 -19.61 9.60
N ASP A 282 13.44 -19.83 9.40
CA ASP A 282 14.45 -18.79 9.52
C ASP A 282 14.15 -17.63 8.54
N ALA A 283 14.14 -16.40 9.03
CA ALA A 283 13.87 -15.22 8.23
C ALA A 283 14.88 -15.06 7.05
N MET A 284 16.06 -15.62 7.18
CA MET A 284 17.11 -15.61 6.15
C MET A 284 16.74 -16.41 4.89
N GLU A 285 15.79 -17.33 4.97
CA GLU A 285 15.31 -18.10 3.80
C GLU A 285 14.71 -17.18 2.71
N TRP A 286 14.19 -16.00 3.08
CA TRP A 286 13.63 -15.03 2.13
C TRP A 286 14.65 -14.02 1.58
N MET A 287 15.95 -14.18 1.87
CA MET A 287 16.95 -13.23 1.36
C MET A 287 17.14 -13.34 -0.16
N ASP A 288 16.84 -14.49 -0.77
CA ASP A 288 16.79 -14.64 -2.22
C ASP A 288 15.74 -13.71 -2.85
N TYR A 289 14.55 -13.61 -2.23
CA TYR A 289 13.52 -12.66 -2.63
C TYR A 289 13.96 -11.21 -2.42
N ILE A 290 14.41 -10.87 -1.22
CA ILE A 290 14.83 -9.50 -0.85
C ILE A 290 16.00 -9.01 -1.72
N ASN A 291 16.88 -9.90 -2.17
CA ASN A 291 17.96 -9.59 -3.10
C ASN A 291 17.53 -9.58 -4.58
N GLY A 292 16.25 -9.88 -4.88
CA GLY A 292 15.73 -9.92 -6.24
C GLY A 292 16.18 -11.13 -7.06
N GLU A 293 16.74 -12.14 -6.41
CA GLU A 293 17.21 -13.38 -7.06
C GLU A 293 16.04 -14.31 -7.40
N ASN A 294 14.98 -14.29 -6.58
CA ASN A 294 13.77 -15.09 -6.76
C ASN A 294 12.50 -14.28 -6.44
N LEU A 295 11.99 -13.54 -7.40
CA LEU A 295 10.83 -12.67 -7.23
C LEU A 295 9.51 -13.43 -6.99
N THR A 296 9.50 -14.75 -7.12
CA THR A 296 8.31 -15.58 -6.86
C THR A 296 8.24 -16.08 -5.42
N HIS A 297 9.35 -16.02 -4.67
CA HIS A 297 9.44 -16.43 -3.27
C HIS A 297 8.93 -15.32 -2.34
N ARG A 298 7.70 -14.89 -2.54
CA ARG A 298 7.08 -13.77 -1.83
C ARG A 298 7.07 -13.98 -0.32
N LEU A 299 7.23 -12.90 0.45
CA LEU A 299 7.01 -12.91 1.89
C LEU A 299 5.58 -13.33 2.24
N PRO A 300 5.34 -14.03 3.35
CA PRO A 300 3.98 -14.32 3.82
C PRO A 300 3.22 -13.01 4.10
N LEU A 301 1.90 -12.99 3.85
CA LEU A 301 1.08 -11.80 4.10
C LEU A 301 1.04 -11.45 5.59
N TYR A 302 1.08 -12.44 6.46
CA TYR A 302 1.09 -12.31 7.93
C TYR A 302 1.91 -13.44 8.55
N ILE A 303 2.38 -13.22 9.77
CA ILE A 303 3.08 -14.22 10.61
C ILE A 303 2.56 -14.16 12.05
N LYS A 304 2.85 -15.19 12.84
CA LYS A 304 2.70 -15.13 14.28
C LYS A 304 3.94 -14.47 14.88
N PRO A 305 3.80 -13.44 15.74
CA PRO A 305 4.94 -12.88 16.43
C PRO A 305 5.50 -13.85 17.46
N ALA A 306 6.78 -13.74 17.78
CA ALA A 306 7.44 -14.62 18.76
C ALA A 306 6.85 -14.53 20.17
N ARG A 307 6.27 -13.37 20.52
CA ARG A 307 5.63 -13.06 21.79
C ARG A 307 4.50 -12.05 21.62
N LYS A 308 3.76 -11.78 22.68
CA LYS A 308 2.79 -10.68 22.70
C LYS A 308 3.52 -9.34 22.58
N LEU A 309 2.99 -8.44 21.77
CA LEU A 309 3.60 -7.19 21.39
C LEU A 309 2.97 -5.98 22.10
N THR A 310 3.77 -4.98 22.35
CA THR A 310 3.41 -3.70 22.94
C THR A 310 3.55 -2.57 21.92
N VAL A 311 3.04 -1.38 22.25
CA VAL A 311 3.28 -0.16 21.46
C VAL A 311 4.77 0.11 21.29
N LYS A 312 5.58 -0.21 22.32
CA LYS A 312 7.04 -0.01 22.25
C LYS A 312 7.69 -0.88 21.16
N ASP A 313 7.26 -2.12 21.02
CA ASP A 313 7.80 -3.02 20.00
C ASP A 313 7.54 -2.48 18.58
N ILE A 314 6.35 -1.93 18.35
CA ILE A 314 6.01 -1.29 17.08
C ILE A 314 6.83 -0.01 16.87
N ALA A 315 7.02 0.80 17.93
CA ALA A 315 7.86 2.00 17.85
C ALA A 315 9.34 1.67 17.57
N ASP A 316 9.83 0.55 18.07
CA ASP A 316 11.20 0.08 17.78
C ASP A 316 11.31 -0.34 16.29
N VAL A 317 10.35 -1.08 15.75
CA VAL A 317 10.31 -1.42 14.32
C VAL A 317 10.27 -0.17 13.44
N MET A 318 9.48 0.85 13.81
CA MET A 318 9.38 2.08 13.03
C MET A 318 10.65 2.96 13.09
N ARG A 319 11.65 2.58 13.90
CA ARG A 319 12.95 3.23 13.99
C ARG A 319 14.11 2.36 13.48
N ASP A 320 13.79 1.18 12.95
CA ASP A 320 14.78 0.23 12.45
C ASP A 320 15.52 0.75 11.21
N HIS A 321 16.81 0.47 11.12
CA HIS A 321 17.65 0.75 9.96
C HIS A 321 18.38 -0.53 9.50
N TYR A 322 17.75 -1.68 9.71
CA TYR A 322 18.26 -3.02 9.40
C TYR A 322 19.53 -3.40 10.17
N GLU A 323 19.74 -2.83 11.38
CA GLU A 323 20.93 -3.07 12.18
C GLU A 323 21.18 -4.57 12.40
N ASP A 324 22.46 -4.96 12.26
CA ASP A 324 22.97 -6.32 12.45
C ASP A 324 22.39 -7.39 11.51
N THR A 325 21.77 -6.97 10.42
CA THR A 325 21.28 -7.84 9.32
C THR A 325 22.17 -7.72 8.08
N PRO A 326 21.99 -8.55 7.05
CA PRO A 326 22.64 -8.37 5.75
C PRO A 326 22.28 -7.06 5.04
N LEU A 327 21.21 -6.39 5.48
CA LEU A 327 20.73 -5.12 4.94
C LEU A 327 21.20 -3.91 5.76
N ASP A 328 22.10 -4.10 6.72
CA ASP A 328 22.56 -3.06 7.64
C ASP A 328 23.11 -1.84 6.91
N MET A 329 22.38 -0.76 6.98
CA MET A 329 22.68 0.48 6.27
C MET A 329 23.95 1.18 6.75
N ARG A 330 24.52 0.75 7.88
CA ARG A 330 25.80 1.26 8.44
C ARG A 330 27.01 0.62 7.79
N LYS A 331 26.86 -0.56 7.14
CA LYS A 331 27.97 -1.43 6.71
C LYS A 331 28.23 -1.39 5.21
N ASP A 332 27.39 -0.72 4.43
CA ASP A 332 27.56 -0.65 2.99
C ASP A 332 28.27 0.65 2.53
N ALA A 333 28.55 0.73 1.23
CA ALA A 333 29.24 1.87 0.65
C ALA A 333 28.47 3.20 0.83
N GLY A 334 27.14 3.17 0.98
CA GLY A 334 26.32 4.35 1.21
C GLY A 334 26.44 4.96 2.61
N ALA A 335 26.91 4.18 3.59
CA ALA A 335 27.14 4.66 4.96
C ALA A 335 28.35 5.59 5.07
N GLY A 336 29.30 5.49 4.15
CA GLY A 336 30.54 6.27 4.15
C GLY A 336 31.45 5.90 5.33
N GLY A 337 32.49 6.71 5.52
CA GLY A 337 33.51 6.47 6.55
C GLY A 337 33.04 6.67 8.01
N PHE A 338 31.81 7.14 8.22
CA PHE A 338 31.24 7.36 9.54
C PHE A 338 30.15 6.34 9.91
N GLU A 339 29.94 5.34 9.08
CA GLU A 339 28.97 4.25 9.32
C GLU A 339 27.54 4.78 9.64
N LEU A 340 27.10 5.83 8.93
CA LEU A 340 25.82 6.45 9.17
C LEU A 340 24.68 5.70 8.47
N PRO A 341 23.61 5.33 9.17
CA PRO A 341 22.43 4.69 8.55
C PRO A 341 21.64 5.68 7.71
N TYR A 342 21.78 6.97 7.96
CA TYR A 342 21.09 8.03 7.22
C TYR A 342 21.80 8.35 5.92
N ARG A 343 21.06 8.28 4.82
CA ARG A 343 21.59 8.59 3.51
C ARG A 343 21.10 9.96 3.06
N TRP A 344 22.03 10.78 2.55
CA TRP A 344 21.71 12.08 2.00
C TRP A 344 20.78 11.95 0.78
N ARG A 345 20.95 10.90 0.00
CA ARG A 345 20.05 10.49 -1.08
C ARG A 345 20.26 8.99 -1.37
N PRO A 346 19.25 8.32 -1.93
CA PRO A 346 19.41 6.95 -2.38
C PRO A 346 20.53 6.88 -3.43
N MET A 347 21.42 5.93 -3.29
CA MET A 347 22.41 5.60 -4.31
C MET A 347 22.10 4.19 -4.81
N HIS A 348 21.87 4.07 -6.10
CA HIS A 348 21.82 2.79 -6.77
C HIS A 348 23.04 2.70 -7.69
N PHE A 349 23.87 1.69 -7.49
CA PHE A 349 25.00 1.41 -8.36
C PHE A 349 25.29 -0.09 -8.38
N GLU A 350 25.93 -0.53 -9.46
CA GLU A 350 26.40 -1.89 -9.61
C GLU A 350 27.90 -1.94 -9.40
N TYR A 351 28.37 -2.91 -8.63
CA TYR A 351 29.77 -3.17 -8.42
C TYR A 351 30.00 -4.69 -8.28
N ASP A 352 30.95 -5.24 -9.05
CA ASP A 352 31.30 -6.65 -9.06
C ASP A 352 30.08 -7.58 -9.22
N GLY A 353 29.18 -7.23 -10.16
CA GLY A 353 27.95 -7.98 -10.44
C GLY A 353 26.90 -7.95 -9.33
N LYS A 354 27.03 -7.06 -8.36
CA LYS A 354 26.06 -6.86 -7.27
C LYS A 354 25.47 -5.45 -7.34
N SER A 355 24.19 -5.36 -7.06
CA SER A 355 23.49 -4.08 -6.94
C SER A 355 23.52 -3.60 -5.49
N TYR A 356 23.71 -2.29 -5.31
CA TYR A 356 23.72 -1.59 -4.01
C TYR A 356 22.72 -0.45 -4.05
N PHE A 357 21.96 -0.28 -2.96
CA PHE A 357 20.98 0.78 -2.79
C PHE A 357 21.38 1.72 -1.68
#